data_c7098bbe11182cbe07350f7ad31fd29f
#
_entry.id   c7098bbe11182cbe07350f7ad31fd29f
#
_cell.length_a   1.000
_cell.length_b   1.000
_cell.length_c   1.000
_cell.angle_alpha   90.00
_cell.angle_beta   90.00
_cell.angle_gamma   90.00
#
_symmetry.space_group_name_H-M   'P 1'
#
loop_
_entity.id
_entity.type
_entity.pdbx_description
1 polymer ?
#
loop_
_entity_poly.entity_id
_entity_poly.type
_entity_poly.pdbx_seq_one_letter_code
_entity_poly.pdbx_strand_id
1 'polypeptide(L)'
;SCPTVAGSWLMVIRGLKALYGDDIPERGNIDVLMRDERNAGTTGVIASVATLLTGAAAETGFHGIGPAHRCKRQDLLQYGAASIDGMLVLKRRDTGAAVQVELNAGIIPFHPDMQALLPKAVSGYATPAEMQRFGEVWQERVRAILIDHADDDELVQIRPWSSA
;
A
#
# COMPACT_ATOMS: atom_id res chain seq x y z
N SER A 1 -13.18 -4.21 4.97
CA SER A 1 -11.75 -4.02 4.72
C SER A 1 -11.06 -3.51 5.98
N CYS A 2 -9.73 -3.46 5.98
CA CYS A 2 -9.01 -2.84 7.08
C CYS A 2 -8.34 -1.53 6.63
N PRO A 3 -8.08 -0.58 7.55
CA PRO A 3 -7.45 0.71 7.23
C PRO A 3 -6.08 0.56 6.55
N THR A 4 -5.28 -0.45 6.93
CA THR A 4 -3.98 -0.71 6.29
C THR A 4 -4.14 -1.08 4.82
N VAL A 5 -5.08 -1.96 4.47
CA VAL A 5 -5.37 -2.32 3.07
C VAL A 5 -5.89 -1.11 2.30
N ALA A 6 -6.77 -0.31 2.92
CA ALA A 6 -7.31 0.91 2.33
C ALA A 6 -6.19 1.93 2.02
N GLY A 7 -5.32 2.21 2.99
CA GLY A 7 -4.18 3.10 2.80
C GLY A 7 -3.19 2.59 1.76
N SER A 8 -2.92 1.28 1.77
CA SER A 8 -2.04 0.65 0.76
C SER A 8 -2.60 0.79 -0.65
N TRP A 9 -3.91 0.59 -0.81
CA TRP A 9 -4.59 0.81 -2.08
C TRP A 9 -4.41 2.24 -2.57
N LEU A 10 -4.69 3.24 -1.73
CA LEU A 10 -4.52 4.65 -2.10
C LEU A 10 -3.06 4.99 -2.45
N MET A 11 -2.10 4.56 -1.66
CA MET A 11 -0.69 4.79 -1.94
C MET A 11 -0.32 4.32 -3.35
N VAL A 12 -0.73 3.10 -3.71
CA VAL A 12 -0.37 2.52 -5.01
C VAL A 12 -1.10 3.20 -6.15
N ILE A 13 -2.42 3.40 -6.07
CA ILE A 13 -3.16 4.02 -7.18
C ILE A 13 -2.75 5.47 -7.41
N ARG A 14 -2.51 6.24 -6.36
CA ARG A 14 -2.05 7.63 -6.48
C ARG A 14 -0.61 7.71 -6.96
N GLY A 15 0.27 6.83 -6.52
CA GLY A 15 1.63 6.71 -7.03
C GLY A 15 1.66 6.35 -8.52
N LEU A 16 0.82 5.41 -8.95
CA LEU A 16 0.66 5.06 -10.36
C LEU A 16 0.11 6.24 -11.18
N LYS A 17 -0.88 6.96 -10.66
CA LYS A 17 -1.41 8.16 -11.31
C LYS A 17 -0.33 9.24 -11.48
N ALA A 18 0.52 9.43 -10.48
CA ALA A 18 1.64 10.38 -10.55
C ALA A 18 2.67 9.99 -11.63
N LEU A 19 2.91 8.68 -11.82
CA LEU A 19 3.86 8.17 -12.81
C LEU A 19 3.33 8.12 -14.24
N TYR A 20 2.07 7.80 -14.41
CA TYR A 20 1.46 7.51 -15.73
C TYR A 20 0.53 8.62 -16.22
N GLY A 21 0.09 9.53 -15.35
CA GLY A 21 -0.89 10.54 -15.72
C GLY A 21 -2.20 9.88 -16.17
N ASP A 22 -2.58 10.10 -17.42
CA ASP A 22 -3.78 9.51 -18.03
C ASP A 22 -3.52 8.21 -18.80
N ASP A 23 -2.25 7.81 -18.92
CA ASP A 23 -1.88 6.54 -19.53
C ASP A 23 -2.23 5.37 -18.59
N ILE A 24 -2.46 4.19 -19.18
CA ILE A 24 -2.73 2.97 -18.41
C ILE A 24 -1.40 2.38 -17.92
N PRO A 25 -1.24 2.16 -16.59
CA PRO A 25 -0.05 1.52 -16.05
C PRO A 25 0.15 0.10 -16.61
N GLU A 26 1.37 -0.20 -17.05
CA GLU A 26 1.71 -1.52 -17.59
C GLU A 26 2.12 -2.48 -16.47
N ARG A 27 1.28 -3.50 -16.22
CA ARG A 27 1.59 -4.56 -15.22
C ARG A 27 2.83 -5.35 -15.63
N GLY A 28 3.78 -5.47 -14.68
CA GLY A 28 5.06 -6.15 -14.90
C GLY A 28 6.15 -5.24 -15.49
N ASN A 29 5.85 -3.97 -15.71
CA ASN A 29 6.82 -2.96 -16.09
C ASN A 29 7.05 -1.91 -14.98
N ILE A 30 6.77 -2.32 -13.74
CA ILE A 30 6.86 -1.50 -12.53
C ILE A 30 7.67 -2.26 -11.51
N ASP A 31 8.77 -1.67 -11.03
CA ASP A 31 9.46 -2.14 -9.84
C ASP A 31 8.81 -1.51 -8.59
N VAL A 32 8.66 -2.31 -7.55
CA VAL A 32 8.18 -1.88 -6.23
C VAL A 32 9.29 -2.10 -5.22
N LEU A 33 9.73 -1.04 -4.56
CA LEU A 33 10.73 -1.10 -3.52
C LEU A 33 10.07 -0.75 -2.18
N MET A 34 10.12 -1.66 -1.23
CA MET A 34 9.64 -1.43 0.13
C MET A 34 10.79 -0.91 0.99
N ARG A 35 10.57 0.16 1.78
CA ARG A 35 11.58 0.67 2.72
C ARG A 35 11.94 -0.40 3.75
N ASP A 36 10.94 -1.00 4.35
CA ASP A 36 11.11 -1.89 5.48
C ASP A 36 11.32 -3.35 5.05
N GLU A 37 11.84 -4.14 5.98
CA GLU A 37 12.05 -5.56 5.80
C GLU A 37 10.73 -6.32 5.64
N ARG A 38 10.79 -7.47 4.96
CA ARG A 38 9.64 -8.32 4.61
C ARG A 38 8.71 -8.63 5.79
N ASN A 39 9.26 -8.84 6.96
CA ASN A 39 8.56 -9.24 8.19
C ASN A 39 8.34 -8.06 9.16
N ALA A 40 8.64 -6.84 8.77
CA ALA A 40 8.47 -5.67 9.62
C ALA A 40 7.04 -5.14 9.58
N GLY A 41 6.41 -4.98 10.73
CA GLY A 41 5.11 -4.30 10.88
C GLY A 41 4.04 -4.78 9.89
N THR A 42 3.50 -3.85 9.11
CA THR A 42 2.48 -4.09 8.09
C THR A 42 3.03 -4.19 6.66
N THR A 43 4.36 -4.25 6.50
CA THR A 43 5.04 -4.26 5.19
C THR A 43 4.49 -5.33 4.25
N GLY A 44 4.27 -6.55 4.76
CA GLY A 44 3.71 -7.65 3.97
C GLY A 44 2.30 -7.37 3.44
N VAL A 45 1.48 -6.67 4.21
CA VAL A 45 0.11 -6.27 3.77
C VAL A 45 0.21 -5.25 2.65
N ILE A 46 1.06 -4.22 2.82
CA ILE A 46 1.28 -3.18 1.80
C ILE A 46 1.82 -3.80 0.51
N ALA A 47 2.82 -4.67 0.64
CA ALA A 47 3.42 -5.37 -0.49
C ALA A 47 2.41 -6.25 -1.24
N SER A 48 1.51 -6.94 -0.52
CA SER A 48 0.45 -7.76 -1.15
C SER A 48 -0.50 -6.93 -1.99
N VAL A 49 -0.88 -5.75 -1.52
CA VAL A 49 -1.72 -4.81 -2.29
C VAL A 49 -0.96 -4.27 -3.49
N ALA A 50 0.32 -3.90 -3.31
CA ALA A 50 1.16 -3.45 -4.42
C ALA A 50 1.30 -4.55 -5.49
N THR A 51 1.52 -5.80 -5.10
CA THR A 51 1.56 -6.96 -6.01
C THR A 51 0.24 -7.12 -6.76
N LEU A 52 -0.90 -7.02 -6.05
CA LEU A 52 -2.23 -7.12 -6.68
C LEU A 52 -2.41 -6.09 -7.79
N LEU A 53 -1.99 -4.86 -7.56
CA LEU A 53 -2.20 -3.75 -8.49
C LEU A 53 -1.16 -3.69 -9.62
N THR A 54 0.12 -3.91 -9.32
CA THR A 54 1.22 -3.76 -10.28
C THR A 54 1.66 -5.05 -10.94
N GLY A 55 1.37 -6.20 -10.33
CA GLY A 55 1.89 -7.50 -10.71
C GLY A 55 3.35 -7.73 -10.27
N ALA A 56 3.99 -6.77 -9.61
CA ALA A 56 5.34 -6.95 -9.09
C ALA A 56 5.34 -7.99 -7.97
N ALA A 57 6.21 -8.98 -8.06
CA ALA A 57 6.38 -10.03 -7.06
C ALA A 57 7.88 -10.19 -6.72
N ALA A 58 8.13 -10.76 -5.56
CA ALA A 58 9.48 -11.09 -5.12
C ALA A 58 10.03 -12.34 -5.85
N GLU A 59 10.93 -13.09 -5.24
CA GLU A 59 11.59 -14.26 -5.81
C GLU A 59 10.62 -15.40 -6.21
N THR A 60 9.43 -15.44 -5.63
CA THR A 60 8.39 -16.44 -5.93
C THR A 60 7.44 -16.02 -7.06
N GLY A 61 7.70 -14.89 -7.71
CA GLY A 61 6.88 -14.40 -8.80
C GLY A 61 6.96 -15.24 -10.06
N PHE A 62 6.04 -14.99 -10.99
CA PHE A 62 6.02 -15.65 -12.30
C PHE A 62 7.31 -15.39 -13.08
N HIS A 63 7.98 -16.45 -13.54
CA HIS A 63 9.27 -16.40 -14.23
C HIS A 63 9.19 -15.85 -15.66
N GLY A 64 8.01 -15.80 -16.24
CA GLY A 64 7.81 -15.41 -17.62
C GLY A 64 7.63 -16.58 -18.57
N ILE A 65 7.36 -16.26 -19.84
CA ILE A 65 7.10 -17.21 -20.92
C ILE A 65 8.26 -17.24 -21.91
N GLY A 66 8.69 -18.44 -22.25
CA GLY A 66 9.71 -18.69 -23.27
C GLY A 66 11.11 -18.18 -22.91
N PRO A 67 12.09 -18.30 -23.84
CA PRO A 67 13.49 -17.95 -23.57
C PRO A 67 13.71 -16.47 -23.22
N ALA A 68 12.82 -15.59 -23.67
CA ALA A 68 12.89 -14.14 -23.39
C ALA A 68 12.18 -13.74 -22.08
N HIS A 69 11.70 -14.71 -21.28
CA HIS A 69 11.00 -14.45 -20.03
C HIS A 69 9.90 -13.39 -20.12
N ARG A 70 9.11 -13.40 -21.20
CA ARG A 70 8.04 -12.40 -21.41
C ARG A 70 7.01 -12.46 -20.29
N CYS A 71 6.46 -11.33 -19.94
CA CYS A 71 5.49 -11.19 -18.84
C CYS A 71 6.04 -11.61 -17.46
N LYS A 72 7.35 -11.58 -17.26
CA LYS A 72 7.98 -11.84 -15.96
C LYS A 72 7.39 -10.93 -14.88
N ARG A 73 7.19 -11.48 -13.68
CA ARG A 73 6.74 -10.77 -12.47
C ARG A 73 7.72 -10.93 -11.31
N GLN A 74 8.59 -11.95 -11.39
CA GLN A 74 9.61 -12.25 -10.40
C GLN A 74 10.64 -11.12 -10.31
N ASP A 75 11.12 -10.87 -9.10
CA ASP A 75 12.19 -9.91 -8.76
C ASP A 75 11.83 -8.44 -9.06
N LEU A 76 10.55 -8.13 -9.19
CA LEU A 76 10.05 -6.76 -9.34
C LEU A 76 9.64 -6.12 -8.02
N LEU A 77 9.54 -6.89 -6.94
CA LEU A 77 9.26 -6.43 -5.58
C LEU A 77 10.47 -6.72 -4.69
N GLN A 78 10.99 -5.69 -4.05
CA GLN A 78 12.16 -5.76 -3.17
C GLN A 78 11.84 -5.15 -1.80
N TYR A 79 12.53 -5.62 -0.76
CA TYR A 79 12.37 -5.18 0.61
C TYR A 79 13.68 -4.66 1.18
N GLY A 80 13.60 -3.87 2.26
CA GLY A 80 14.78 -3.37 2.95
C GLY A 80 15.58 -2.33 2.17
N ALA A 81 14.94 -1.52 1.33
CA ALA A 81 15.60 -0.51 0.54
C ALA A 81 15.91 0.74 1.39
N ALA A 82 17.10 0.81 1.94
CA ALA A 82 17.53 1.81 2.93
C ALA A 82 17.55 3.27 2.41
N SER A 83 17.48 3.50 1.10
CA SER A 83 17.50 4.85 0.50
C SER A 83 16.14 5.47 0.31
N ILE A 84 15.10 4.92 0.95
CA ILE A 84 13.70 5.37 0.80
C ILE A 84 13.25 6.04 2.10
N ASP A 85 12.80 7.31 2.01
CA ASP A 85 12.18 8.01 3.14
C ASP A 85 10.70 7.66 3.29
N GLY A 86 9.99 7.43 2.18
CA GLY A 86 8.60 6.96 2.18
C GLY A 86 8.45 5.48 2.50
N MET A 87 7.22 4.97 2.54
CA MET A 87 6.96 3.55 2.81
C MET A 87 7.34 2.65 1.63
N LEU A 88 7.15 3.14 0.40
CA LEU A 88 7.48 2.42 -0.82
C LEU A 88 7.87 3.36 -1.96
N VAL A 89 8.56 2.78 -2.95
CA VAL A 89 8.83 3.41 -4.25
C VAL A 89 8.14 2.60 -5.34
N LEU A 90 7.53 3.31 -6.28
CA LEU A 90 7.08 2.78 -7.58
C LEU A 90 7.99 3.34 -8.66
N LYS A 91 8.58 2.47 -9.46
CA LYS A 91 9.50 2.86 -10.55
C LYS A 91 9.08 2.23 -11.87
N ARG A 92 8.90 3.05 -12.88
CA ARG A 92 8.68 2.59 -14.27
C ARG A 92 9.97 2.04 -14.85
N ARG A 93 9.91 0.86 -15.44
CA ARG A 93 11.07 0.22 -16.06
C ARG A 93 11.36 0.76 -17.46
N ASP A 94 10.33 1.26 -18.16
CA ASP A 94 10.44 1.81 -19.51
C ASP A 94 11.13 3.19 -19.54
N THR A 95 10.77 4.07 -18.60
CA THR A 95 11.30 5.45 -18.56
C THR A 95 12.32 5.69 -17.46
N GLY A 96 12.34 4.83 -16.43
CA GLY A 96 13.12 5.03 -15.22
C GLY A 96 12.51 6.03 -14.23
N ALA A 97 11.40 6.67 -14.58
CA ALA A 97 10.71 7.58 -13.67
C ALA A 97 10.25 6.84 -12.40
N ALA A 98 10.42 7.47 -11.25
CA ALA A 98 10.06 6.87 -9.97
C ALA A 98 9.52 7.91 -8.99
N VAL A 99 8.62 7.44 -8.12
CA VAL A 99 8.08 8.21 -7.00
C VAL A 99 8.18 7.39 -5.72
N GLN A 100 8.48 8.05 -4.62
CA GLN A 100 8.30 7.51 -3.28
C GLN A 100 6.95 7.96 -2.72
N VAL A 101 6.33 7.08 -1.97
CA VAL A 101 4.99 7.27 -1.43
C VAL A 101 5.00 7.00 0.07
N GLU A 102 4.40 7.90 0.82
CA GLU A 102 4.20 7.82 2.27
C GLU A 102 2.71 7.94 2.60
N LEU A 103 2.24 7.20 3.59
CA LEU A 103 0.89 7.31 4.14
C LEU A 103 0.93 7.96 5.52
N ASN A 104 0.37 9.15 5.64
CA ASN A 104 0.20 9.85 6.92
C ASN A 104 -1.19 9.58 7.50
N ALA A 105 -1.45 8.35 7.92
CA ALA A 105 -2.75 7.95 8.48
C ALA A 105 -3.12 8.68 9.79
N GLY A 106 -2.17 9.40 10.39
CA GLY A 106 -2.38 10.18 11.61
C GLY A 106 -3.31 11.37 11.44
N ILE A 107 -3.49 11.89 10.21
CA ILE A 107 -4.43 12.98 9.93
C ILE A 107 -5.89 12.56 10.07
N ILE A 108 -6.17 11.26 10.02
CA ILE A 108 -7.50 10.70 10.25
C ILE A 108 -7.52 10.10 11.65
N PRO A 109 -8.13 10.79 12.64
CA PRO A 109 -8.16 10.31 14.01
C PRO A 109 -8.98 9.02 14.13
N PHE A 110 -8.66 8.21 15.13
CA PHE A 110 -9.53 7.12 15.52
C PHE A 110 -10.80 7.65 16.17
N HIS A 111 -11.92 6.98 15.92
CA HIS A 111 -13.16 7.25 16.65
C HIS A 111 -12.92 7.08 18.16
N PRO A 112 -13.45 7.95 19.05
CA PRO A 112 -13.23 7.84 20.50
C PRO A 112 -13.58 6.46 21.08
N ASP A 113 -14.64 5.81 20.59
CA ASP A 113 -15.06 4.48 21.03
C ASP A 113 -13.99 3.40 20.77
N MET A 114 -13.08 3.61 19.83
CA MET A 114 -12.08 2.62 19.44
C MET A 114 -11.14 2.27 20.59
N GLN A 115 -10.81 3.21 21.47
CA GLN A 115 -9.95 2.98 22.62
C GLN A 115 -10.53 1.92 23.57
N ALA A 116 -11.86 1.93 23.76
CA ALA A 116 -12.54 0.96 24.62
C ALA A 116 -12.90 -0.34 23.89
N LEU A 117 -13.24 -0.26 22.60
CA LEU A 117 -13.74 -1.40 21.82
C LEU A 117 -12.63 -2.33 21.32
N LEU A 118 -11.49 -1.77 20.87
CA LEU A 118 -10.41 -2.54 20.26
C LEU A 118 -9.86 -3.64 21.19
N PRO A 119 -9.51 -3.36 22.47
CA PRO A 119 -9.00 -4.39 23.37
C PRO A 119 -10.01 -5.53 23.60
N LYS A 120 -11.29 -5.20 23.70
CA LYS A 120 -12.36 -6.20 23.90
C LYS A 120 -12.58 -7.05 22.64
N ALA A 121 -12.60 -6.42 21.47
CA ALA A 121 -12.78 -7.11 20.20
C ALA A 121 -11.62 -8.08 19.93
N VAL A 122 -10.37 -7.67 20.16
CA VAL A 122 -9.17 -8.47 19.91
C VAL A 122 -9.04 -9.63 20.90
N SER A 123 -9.41 -9.44 22.18
CA SER A 123 -9.35 -10.47 23.22
C SER A 123 -10.57 -11.40 23.26
N GLY A 124 -11.58 -11.15 22.43
CA GLY A 124 -12.77 -11.99 22.36
C GLY A 124 -13.79 -11.78 23.50
N TYR A 125 -13.63 -10.71 24.30
CA TYR A 125 -14.53 -10.39 25.41
C TYR A 125 -15.60 -9.35 25.07
N ALA A 126 -15.65 -8.89 23.82
CA ALA A 126 -16.68 -7.97 23.38
C ALA A 126 -18.05 -8.65 23.31
N THR A 127 -19.08 -7.97 23.80
CA THR A 127 -20.47 -8.37 23.58
C THR A 127 -20.85 -8.26 22.11
N PRO A 128 -21.94 -8.91 21.63
CA PRO A 128 -22.39 -8.74 20.25
C PRO A 128 -22.63 -7.27 19.85
N ALA A 129 -23.16 -6.45 20.75
CA ALA A 129 -23.39 -5.02 20.50
C ALA A 129 -22.05 -4.25 20.39
N GLU A 130 -21.07 -4.57 21.24
CA GLU A 130 -19.72 -3.98 21.16
C GLU A 130 -19.00 -4.40 19.88
N MET A 131 -19.13 -5.66 19.44
CA MET A 131 -18.57 -6.12 18.16
C MET A 131 -19.20 -5.43 16.97
N GLN A 132 -20.52 -5.22 16.99
CA GLN A 132 -21.21 -4.46 15.95
C GLN A 132 -20.66 -3.02 15.92
N ARG A 133 -20.63 -2.35 17.06
CA ARG A 133 -20.14 -0.97 17.17
C ARG A 133 -18.66 -0.86 16.74
N PHE A 134 -17.82 -1.81 17.13
CA PHE A 134 -16.45 -1.90 16.67
C PHE A 134 -16.38 -1.97 15.13
N GLY A 135 -17.17 -2.81 14.50
CA GLY A 135 -17.25 -2.92 13.05
C GLY A 135 -17.64 -1.61 12.37
N GLU A 136 -18.62 -0.89 12.92
CA GLU A 136 -19.08 0.40 12.41
C GLU A 136 -17.93 1.44 12.42
N VAL A 137 -17.32 1.68 13.59
CA VAL A 137 -16.25 2.69 13.71
C VAL A 137 -14.99 2.29 12.95
N TRP A 138 -14.73 1.00 12.79
CA TRP A 138 -13.67 0.48 11.94
C TRP A 138 -13.90 0.83 10.47
N GLN A 139 -15.11 0.61 9.97
CA GLN A 139 -15.47 0.93 8.58
C GLN A 139 -15.63 2.43 8.35
N GLU A 140 -15.98 3.23 9.33
CA GLU A 140 -15.92 4.70 9.25
C GLU A 140 -14.51 5.17 8.91
N ARG A 141 -13.48 4.62 9.56
CA ARG A 141 -12.08 4.95 9.24
C ARG A 141 -11.66 4.50 7.84
N VAL A 142 -12.08 3.31 7.41
CA VAL A 142 -11.85 2.83 6.04
C VAL A 142 -12.48 3.76 5.03
N ARG A 143 -13.71 4.20 5.26
CA ARG A 143 -14.41 5.16 4.41
C ARG A 143 -13.68 6.50 4.39
N ALA A 144 -13.28 7.02 5.54
CA ALA A 144 -12.52 8.27 5.62
C ALA A 144 -11.26 8.21 4.74
N ILE A 145 -10.51 7.11 4.79
CA ILE A 145 -9.32 6.90 3.95
C ILE A 145 -9.68 6.85 2.46
N LEU A 146 -10.61 5.97 2.07
CA LEU A 146 -10.86 5.65 0.66
C LEU A 146 -11.74 6.66 -0.07
N ILE A 147 -12.60 7.39 0.64
CA ILE A 147 -13.61 8.27 0.05
C ILE A 147 -13.38 9.71 0.46
N ASP A 148 -13.40 10.00 1.77
CA ASP A 148 -13.44 11.36 2.26
C ASP A 148 -12.09 12.08 2.06
N HIS A 149 -10.96 11.34 2.12
CA HIS A 149 -9.60 11.84 1.92
C HIS A 149 -8.88 11.19 0.71
N ALA A 150 -9.65 10.68 -0.26
CA ALA A 150 -9.06 9.95 -1.41
C ALA A 150 -8.01 10.77 -2.18
N ASP A 151 -8.24 12.06 -2.31
CA ASP A 151 -7.37 12.99 -3.06
C ASP A 151 -6.54 13.91 -2.14
N ASP A 152 -6.50 13.61 -0.84
CA ASP A 152 -5.79 14.43 0.14
C ASP A 152 -4.28 14.18 0.09
N ASP A 153 -3.52 15.21 -0.30
CA ASP A 153 -2.07 15.17 -0.39
C ASP A 153 -1.37 15.12 0.98
N GLU A 154 -2.07 15.47 2.06
CA GLU A 154 -1.56 15.28 3.42
C GLU A 154 -1.68 13.82 3.86
N LEU A 155 -2.70 13.09 3.37
CA LEU A 155 -2.87 11.65 3.65
C LEU A 155 -1.87 10.80 2.86
N VAL A 156 -1.77 11.01 1.55
CA VAL A 156 -0.84 10.29 0.68
C VAL A 156 0.16 11.26 0.07
N GLN A 157 1.36 11.24 0.61
CA GLN A 157 2.44 12.12 0.18
C GLN A 157 3.27 11.42 -0.91
N ILE A 158 3.39 12.10 -2.05
CA ILE A 158 4.13 11.58 -3.21
C ILE A 158 5.25 12.55 -3.55
N ARG A 159 6.47 12.03 -3.70
CA ARG A 159 7.65 12.81 -4.07
C ARG A 159 8.43 12.09 -5.16
N PRO A 160 9.08 12.81 -6.08
CA PRO A 160 10.04 12.20 -7.00
C PRO A 160 11.10 11.41 -6.22
N TRP A 161 11.55 10.31 -6.80
CA TRP A 161 12.62 9.49 -6.22
C TRP A 161 13.65 9.14 -7.30
N SER A 162 14.91 9.12 -6.92
CA SER A 162 16.02 8.63 -7.73
C SER A 162 16.92 7.76 -6.88
N SER A 163 17.37 6.63 -7.43
CA SER A 163 18.45 5.87 -6.82
C SER A 163 19.72 6.75 -6.80
N ALA A 164 20.29 6.92 -5.62
CA ALA A 164 21.61 7.54 -5.47
C ALA A 164 22.67 6.74 -6.23
#